data_7f71b3887c817047499b98200cc47e67
#
_entry.id   7f71b3887c817047499b98200cc47e67
#
_cell.length_a   1.000
_cell.length_b   1.000
_cell.length_c   1.000
_cell.angle_alpha   90.00
_cell.angle_beta   90.00
_cell.angle_gamma   90.00
#
_symmetry.space_group_name_H-M   'P 1'
#
loop_
_entity.id
_entity.type
_entity.pdbx_description
1 polymer ?
#
loop_
_entity_poly.entity_id
_entity_poly.type
_entity_poly.pdbx_seq_one_letter_code
_entity_poly.pdbx_strand_id
1 'polypeptide(L)'
;ELIKIDERIKYTNLFKKHIFNSVVDSLLLKLYNGRVLVNGTYATLFGNPYEYLKYVIKEFNPECPTSLLNDGEIYCQFFENGKKIVGSRAPHITMGNVLLVENKELKEINQYFNLTKEIVVVDAINNNIQHRLSGCDYDSDSMLLTDNDILVAAAEKNYNLFHVPFADFQSEKKPLKNLDSCNKKTNLILNLYDIDNKIANNNVGKIVNLSQLLNSYLWDNFGNGKNKSY
;
A
#
# COMPACT_ATOMS: atom_id res chain seq x y z
N GLU A 1 -31.72 -3.10 -10.23
CA GLU A 1 -32.51 -3.17 -11.49
C GLU A 1 -33.97 -3.48 -11.23
N LEU A 2 -34.31 -4.51 -10.42
CA LEU A 2 -35.73 -4.85 -10.15
C LEU A 2 -36.54 -3.68 -9.58
N ILE A 3 -35.97 -2.85 -8.71
CA ILE A 3 -36.63 -1.66 -8.15
C ILE A 3 -36.94 -0.61 -9.24
N LYS A 4 -36.13 -0.54 -10.30
CA LYS A 4 -36.38 0.36 -11.44
C LYS A 4 -37.59 -0.11 -12.27
N ILE A 5 -37.90 -1.40 -12.22
CA ILE A 5 -39.05 -1.99 -12.92
C ILE A 5 -40.34 -1.84 -12.10
N ASP A 6 -40.26 -2.12 -10.81
CA ASP A 6 -41.38 -1.99 -9.87
C ASP A 6 -40.92 -1.47 -8.51
N GLU A 7 -41.25 -0.20 -8.22
CA GLU A 7 -40.87 0.43 -6.95
C GLU A 7 -41.51 -0.21 -5.72
N ARG A 8 -42.61 -0.98 -5.89
CA ARG A 8 -43.26 -1.65 -4.75
C ARG A 8 -42.35 -2.69 -4.08
N ILE A 9 -41.32 -3.17 -4.78
CA ILE A 9 -40.34 -4.11 -4.25
C ILE A 9 -39.64 -3.54 -2.98
N LYS A 10 -39.41 -2.22 -2.92
CA LYS A 10 -38.78 -1.55 -1.76
C LYS A 10 -39.59 -1.68 -0.47
N TYR A 11 -40.90 -1.94 -0.56
CA TYR A 11 -41.78 -2.10 0.58
C TYR A 11 -41.92 -3.55 1.05
N THR A 12 -41.38 -4.50 0.32
CA THR A 12 -41.42 -5.92 0.71
C THR A 12 -40.57 -6.20 1.93
N ASN A 13 -40.98 -7.19 2.73
CA ASN A 13 -40.20 -7.63 3.90
C ASN A 13 -38.79 -8.14 3.50
N LEU A 14 -38.67 -8.77 2.33
CA LEU A 14 -37.41 -9.22 1.81
C LEU A 14 -36.44 -8.05 1.61
N PHE A 15 -36.89 -6.97 0.95
CA PHE A 15 -36.05 -5.79 0.74
C PHE A 15 -35.68 -5.13 2.05
N LYS A 16 -36.64 -4.88 2.93
CA LYS A 16 -36.37 -4.21 4.22
C LYS A 16 -35.45 -5.03 5.12
N LYS A 17 -35.71 -6.32 5.27
CA LYS A 17 -35.00 -7.16 6.24
C LYS A 17 -33.62 -7.61 5.77
N HIS A 18 -33.47 -7.98 4.51
CA HIS A 18 -32.24 -8.60 4.01
C HIS A 18 -31.34 -7.65 3.21
N ILE A 19 -31.90 -6.63 2.57
CA ILE A 19 -31.13 -5.71 1.76
C ILE A 19 -30.90 -4.40 2.51
N PHE A 20 -31.99 -3.73 2.92
CA PHE A 20 -31.89 -2.42 3.55
C PHE A 20 -31.10 -2.50 4.87
N ASN A 21 -31.50 -3.36 5.81
CA ASN A 21 -30.80 -3.47 7.10
C ASN A 21 -29.35 -3.92 6.91
N SER A 22 -29.10 -4.94 6.09
CA SER A 22 -27.74 -5.44 5.85
C SER A 22 -26.83 -4.38 5.23
N VAL A 23 -27.33 -3.57 4.31
CA VAL A 23 -26.56 -2.46 3.70
C VAL A 23 -26.36 -1.34 4.72
N VAL A 24 -27.42 -0.92 5.41
CA VAL A 24 -27.36 0.16 6.41
C VAL A 24 -26.43 -0.24 7.56
N ASP A 25 -26.59 -1.45 8.11
CA ASP A 25 -25.74 -1.94 9.20
C ASP A 25 -24.27 -2.02 8.78
N SER A 26 -24.00 -2.46 7.55
CA SER A 26 -22.64 -2.50 7.01
C SER A 26 -22.03 -1.09 6.86
N LEU A 27 -22.82 -0.11 6.41
CA LEU A 27 -22.36 1.27 6.27
C LEU A 27 -22.12 1.92 7.65
N LEU A 28 -23.04 1.73 8.58
CA LEU A 28 -22.90 2.25 9.95
C LEU A 28 -21.68 1.65 10.62
N LEU A 29 -21.46 0.32 10.50
CA LEU A 29 -20.29 -0.33 11.05
C LEU A 29 -18.98 0.21 10.45
N LYS A 30 -18.96 0.50 9.16
CA LYS A 30 -17.80 1.13 8.52
C LYS A 30 -17.53 2.52 9.07
N LEU A 31 -18.57 3.35 9.23
CA LEU A 31 -18.45 4.71 9.78
C LEU A 31 -17.99 4.66 11.25
N TYR A 32 -18.56 3.78 12.08
CA TYR A 32 -18.11 3.57 13.45
C TYR A 32 -16.63 3.19 13.56
N ASN A 33 -16.14 2.42 12.59
CA ASN A 33 -14.74 2.04 12.52
C ASN A 33 -13.85 3.10 11.83
N GLY A 34 -14.35 4.33 11.64
CA GLY A 34 -13.61 5.42 11.02
C GLY A 34 -13.35 5.27 9.53
N ARG A 35 -14.07 4.37 8.84
CA ARG A 35 -13.93 4.18 7.40
C ARG A 35 -14.80 5.18 6.67
N VAL A 36 -14.16 6.11 5.98
CA VAL A 36 -14.83 7.15 5.19
C VAL A 36 -14.65 6.84 3.70
N LEU A 37 -15.71 7.04 2.93
CA LEU A 37 -15.64 6.91 1.47
C LEU A 37 -15.00 8.18 0.88
N VAL A 38 -13.92 8.01 0.14
CA VAL A 38 -13.22 9.07 -0.58
C VAL A 38 -13.15 8.73 -2.06
N ASN A 39 -13.03 9.75 -2.93
CA ASN A 39 -12.67 9.51 -4.33
C ASN A 39 -11.25 8.97 -4.41
N GLY A 40 -11.07 7.86 -5.11
CA GLY A 40 -9.76 7.22 -5.19
C GLY A 40 -9.81 5.80 -5.74
N THR A 41 -8.66 5.19 -5.81
CA THR A 41 -8.51 3.81 -6.26
C THR A 41 -7.56 3.03 -5.33
N TYR A 42 -7.76 1.72 -5.28
CA TYR A 42 -6.82 0.80 -4.64
C TYR A 42 -6.03 0.12 -5.76
N ALA A 43 -4.81 0.61 -5.97
CA ALA A 43 -4.02 0.25 -7.14
C ALA A 43 -2.83 -0.65 -6.78
N THR A 44 -2.59 -1.66 -7.62
CA THR A 44 -1.44 -2.55 -7.51
C THR A 44 -0.17 -1.85 -8.02
N LEU A 45 0.92 -2.01 -7.27
CA LEU A 45 2.21 -1.41 -7.57
C LEU A 45 2.89 -2.10 -8.76
N PHE A 46 3.40 -1.29 -9.67
CA PHE A 46 4.18 -1.75 -10.82
C PHE A 46 5.42 -0.87 -10.98
N GLY A 47 6.60 -1.43 -10.75
CA GLY A 47 7.88 -0.71 -10.78
C GLY A 47 8.48 -0.66 -12.18
N ASN A 48 8.77 0.55 -12.69
CA ASN A 48 9.56 0.83 -13.89
C ASN A 48 9.37 -0.14 -15.08
N PRO A 49 8.15 -0.37 -15.57
CA PRO A 49 7.91 -1.40 -16.62
C PRO A 49 8.60 -1.06 -17.95
N TYR A 50 8.72 0.20 -18.30
CA TYR A 50 9.37 0.62 -19.54
C TYR A 50 10.88 0.43 -19.47
N GLU A 51 11.49 0.73 -18.37
CA GLU A 51 12.91 0.52 -18.09
C GLU A 51 13.23 -0.98 -18.08
N TYR A 52 12.33 -1.81 -17.54
CA TYR A 52 12.45 -3.25 -17.61
C TYR A 52 12.37 -3.75 -19.07
N LEU A 53 11.45 -3.19 -19.89
CA LEU A 53 11.40 -3.50 -21.32
C LEU A 53 12.72 -3.15 -22.02
N LYS A 54 13.28 -1.96 -21.76
CA LYS A 54 14.60 -1.55 -22.28
C LYS A 54 15.71 -2.51 -21.85
N TYR A 55 15.67 -2.98 -20.62
CA TYR A 55 16.64 -3.95 -20.12
C TYR A 55 16.57 -5.27 -20.92
N VAL A 56 15.37 -5.77 -21.18
CA VAL A 56 15.16 -7.00 -21.95
C VAL A 56 15.71 -6.89 -23.38
N ILE A 57 15.52 -5.74 -24.04
CA ILE A 57 16.03 -5.48 -25.39
C ILE A 57 17.45 -4.94 -25.42
N LYS A 58 18.14 -4.90 -24.26
CA LYS A 58 19.53 -4.44 -24.08
C LYS A 58 19.77 -2.95 -24.41
N GLU A 59 18.77 -2.14 -24.27
CA GLU A 59 18.86 -0.66 -24.43
C GLU A 59 18.95 0.08 -23.07
N PHE A 60 18.86 -0.63 -21.95
CA PHE A 60 19.01 -0.07 -20.61
C PHE A 60 20.47 -0.07 -20.18
N ASN A 61 20.95 1.06 -19.68
CA ASN A 61 22.30 1.15 -19.12
C ASN A 61 22.26 1.02 -17.59
N PRO A 62 22.69 -0.11 -16.99
CA PRO A 62 22.68 -0.31 -15.55
C PRO A 62 23.71 0.56 -14.81
N GLU A 63 24.76 1.05 -15.48
CA GLU A 63 25.77 1.92 -14.86
C GLU A 63 25.25 3.37 -14.66
N CYS A 64 24.26 3.75 -15.46
CA CYS A 64 23.62 5.05 -15.36
C CYS A 64 22.10 4.88 -15.57
N PRO A 65 21.40 4.33 -14.57
CA PRO A 65 19.98 4.05 -14.70
C PRO A 65 19.16 5.34 -14.77
N THR A 66 18.24 5.39 -15.73
CA THR A 66 17.31 6.53 -15.91
C THR A 66 15.89 6.01 -15.86
N SER A 67 14.98 6.80 -15.30
CA SER A 67 13.55 6.52 -15.23
C SER A 67 12.76 7.52 -16.07
N LEU A 68 11.60 7.11 -16.59
CA LEU A 68 10.61 8.01 -17.20
C LEU A 68 9.95 8.91 -16.17
N LEU A 69 9.82 8.42 -14.94
CA LEU A 69 9.28 9.17 -13.81
C LEU A 69 10.40 9.86 -13.05
N ASN A 70 10.17 11.10 -12.66
CA ASN A 70 11.02 11.82 -11.74
C ASN A 70 10.64 11.51 -10.29
N ASP A 71 11.48 11.94 -9.33
CA ASP A 71 11.12 11.87 -7.93
C ASP A 71 9.81 12.61 -7.64
N GLY A 72 8.91 11.96 -6.93
CA GLY A 72 7.58 12.50 -6.63
C GLY A 72 6.55 12.37 -7.75
N GLU A 73 6.86 11.68 -8.84
CA GLU A 73 5.90 11.37 -9.91
C GLU A 73 5.45 9.91 -9.88
N ILE A 74 4.19 9.68 -10.27
CA ILE A 74 3.62 8.35 -10.55
C ILE A 74 2.83 8.40 -11.84
N TYR A 75 2.47 7.23 -12.37
CA TYR A 75 1.49 7.12 -13.45
C TYR A 75 0.36 6.20 -13.05
N CYS A 76 -0.87 6.71 -13.07
CA CYS A 76 -2.08 5.94 -12.86
C CYS A 76 -3.20 6.48 -13.76
N GLN A 77 -3.82 5.61 -14.56
CA GLN A 77 -4.90 6.00 -15.48
C GLN A 77 -6.17 6.50 -14.78
N PHE A 78 -6.31 6.27 -13.48
CA PHE A 78 -7.48 6.72 -12.73
C PHE A 78 -7.51 8.25 -12.57
N PHE A 79 -6.35 8.91 -12.53
CA PHE A 79 -6.23 10.33 -12.26
C PHE A 79 -5.80 11.09 -13.51
N GLU A 80 -6.21 12.37 -13.58
CA GLU A 80 -5.76 13.29 -14.62
C GLU A 80 -4.28 13.64 -14.46
N ASN A 81 -3.64 14.02 -15.58
CA ASN A 81 -2.26 14.49 -15.57
C ASN A 81 -2.10 15.77 -14.73
N GLY A 82 -1.02 15.85 -13.95
CA GLY A 82 -0.71 16.97 -13.06
C GLY A 82 -1.51 16.99 -11.75
N LYS A 83 -2.35 15.97 -11.48
CA LYS A 83 -3.07 15.88 -10.20
C LYS A 83 -2.14 15.46 -9.08
N LYS A 84 -2.21 16.18 -7.95
CA LYS A 84 -1.57 15.76 -6.70
C LYS A 84 -2.37 14.68 -6.03
N ILE A 85 -1.68 13.65 -5.57
CA ILE A 85 -2.27 12.42 -5.06
C ILE A 85 -1.59 12.06 -3.75
N VAL A 86 -2.39 11.61 -2.81
CA VAL A 86 -1.91 10.98 -1.57
C VAL A 86 -2.01 9.47 -1.72
N GLY A 87 -0.90 8.78 -1.46
CA GLY A 87 -0.81 7.33 -1.42
C GLY A 87 -0.59 6.82 0.00
N SER A 88 -1.21 5.70 0.33
CA SER A 88 -1.01 5.02 1.61
C SER A 88 -1.13 3.51 1.43
N ARG A 89 -0.27 2.75 2.12
CA ARG A 89 -0.28 1.29 2.13
C ARG A 89 -0.33 0.77 3.57
N ALA A 90 -1.11 -0.27 3.79
CA ALA A 90 -1.06 -1.01 5.05
C ALA A 90 0.10 -2.02 5.04
N PRO A 91 0.88 -2.15 6.13
CA PRO A 91 0.71 -1.50 7.42
C PRO A 91 1.20 -0.05 7.42
N HIS A 92 0.44 0.87 7.99
CA HIS A 92 0.81 2.27 8.17
C HIS A 92 1.41 2.46 9.58
N ILE A 93 2.71 2.26 9.70
CA ILE A 93 3.39 2.14 10.99
C ILE A 93 3.72 3.50 11.60
N THR A 94 4.12 4.46 10.75
CA THR A 94 4.56 5.78 11.22
C THR A 94 3.90 6.90 10.43
N MET A 95 3.97 8.12 10.95
CA MET A 95 3.48 9.33 10.28
C MET A 95 4.16 9.58 8.92
N GLY A 96 5.39 9.09 8.74
CA GLY A 96 6.14 9.20 7.49
C GLY A 96 5.66 8.25 6.37
N ASN A 97 4.83 7.27 6.70
CA ASN A 97 4.32 6.30 5.72
C ASN A 97 3.16 6.86 4.88
N VAL A 98 3.28 8.07 4.42
CA VAL A 98 2.37 8.73 3.49
C VAL A 98 3.16 9.14 2.25
N LEU A 99 2.65 8.80 1.09
CA LEU A 99 3.19 9.20 -0.20
C LEU A 99 2.43 10.43 -0.70
N LEU A 100 3.16 11.48 -1.09
CA LEU A 100 2.60 12.65 -1.77
C LEU A 100 3.29 12.76 -3.13
N VAL A 101 2.54 12.64 -4.19
CA VAL A 101 3.05 12.55 -5.57
C VAL A 101 2.16 13.30 -6.54
N GLU A 102 2.66 13.50 -7.75
CA GLU A 102 1.93 14.06 -8.87
C GLU A 102 1.74 12.97 -9.95
N ASN A 103 0.53 12.89 -10.50
CA ASN A 103 0.26 11.98 -11.60
C ASN A 103 0.81 12.56 -12.91
N LYS A 104 1.61 11.78 -13.62
CA LYS A 104 2.19 12.16 -14.90
C LYS A 104 1.72 11.20 -16.00
N GLU A 105 1.23 11.77 -17.08
CA GLU A 105 0.91 10.98 -18.26
C GLU A 105 2.19 10.50 -18.96
N LEU A 106 2.30 9.20 -19.17
CA LEU A 106 3.43 8.57 -19.84
C LEU A 106 2.98 7.95 -21.17
N LYS A 107 3.38 8.56 -22.29
CA LYS A 107 3.04 8.09 -23.64
C LYS A 107 3.60 6.71 -23.93
N GLU A 108 4.81 6.44 -23.46
CA GLU A 108 5.51 5.17 -23.60
C GLU A 108 4.75 4.03 -22.90
N ILE A 109 4.22 4.31 -21.72
CA ILE A 109 3.41 3.33 -21.00
C ILE A 109 2.10 3.05 -21.76
N ASN A 110 1.44 4.08 -22.22
CA ASN A 110 0.21 3.94 -23.02
C ASN A 110 0.43 3.21 -24.34
N GLN A 111 1.63 3.35 -24.93
CA GLN A 111 1.97 2.73 -26.21
C GLN A 111 2.29 1.24 -26.08
N TYR A 112 3.03 0.85 -25.04
CA TYR A 112 3.58 -0.51 -24.91
C TYR A 112 2.83 -1.38 -23.92
N PHE A 113 2.03 -0.79 -23.02
CA PHE A 113 1.34 -1.50 -21.95
C PHE A 113 -0.15 -1.17 -21.97
N ASN A 114 -0.99 -2.20 -21.84
CA ASN A 114 -2.44 -2.05 -21.68
C ASN A 114 -2.80 -2.16 -20.20
N LEU A 115 -2.43 -1.13 -19.42
CA LEU A 115 -2.70 -1.11 -17.99
C LEU A 115 -4.16 -0.75 -17.70
N THR A 116 -4.69 -1.24 -16.59
CA THR A 116 -6.00 -0.86 -16.06
C THR A 116 -5.88 0.31 -15.09
N LYS A 117 -7.03 0.88 -14.68
CA LYS A 117 -7.09 1.98 -13.70
C LYS A 117 -6.66 1.59 -12.30
N GLU A 118 -6.58 0.30 -12.03
CA GLU A 118 -6.16 -0.29 -10.76
C GLU A 118 -4.67 -0.65 -10.72
N ILE A 119 -3.88 -0.15 -11.67
CA ILE A 119 -2.43 -0.31 -11.68
C ILE A 119 -1.79 1.08 -11.59
N VAL A 120 -0.81 1.20 -10.71
CA VAL A 120 0.01 2.39 -10.56
C VAL A 120 1.46 2.08 -10.87
N VAL A 121 2.04 2.83 -11.79
CA VAL A 121 3.48 2.77 -12.09
C VAL A 121 4.21 3.73 -11.16
N VAL A 122 5.20 3.22 -10.46
CA VAL A 122 6.03 3.96 -9.52
C VAL A 122 7.50 3.87 -9.94
N ASP A 123 8.27 4.89 -9.59
CA ASP A 123 9.71 4.86 -9.78
C ASP A 123 10.41 4.07 -8.67
N ALA A 124 11.12 3.02 -9.06
CA ALA A 124 11.98 2.22 -8.17
C ALA A 124 13.47 2.53 -8.38
N ILE A 125 13.79 3.45 -9.28
CA ILE A 125 15.14 3.88 -9.61
C ILE A 125 15.39 5.23 -8.93
N ASN A 126 16.37 5.29 -8.04
CA ASN A 126 16.73 6.51 -7.30
C ASN A 126 15.63 7.10 -6.40
N ASN A 127 14.65 6.30 -6.01
CA ASN A 127 13.53 6.73 -5.18
C ASN A 127 13.35 5.80 -3.97
N ASN A 128 12.83 6.35 -2.88
CA ASN A 128 12.59 5.61 -1.65
C ASN A 128 11.10 5.25 -1.42
N ILE A 129 10.31 5.18 -2.47
CA ILE A 129 8.88 4.85 -2.40
C ILE A 129 8.64 3.58 -1.59
N GLN A 130 9.46 2.55 -1.77
CA GLN A 130 9.33 1.30 -1.04
C GLN A 130 9.41 1.50 0.48
N HIS A 131 10.36 2.28 0.97
CA HIS A 131 10.46 2.57 2.41
C HIS A 131 9.30 3.42 2.90
N ARG A 132 8.89 4.41 2.12
CA ARG A 132 7.77 5.29 2.47
C ARG A 132 6.45 4.53 2.52
N LEU A 133 6.29 3.49 1.74
CA LEU A 133 5.13 2.58 1.75
C LEU A 133 5.36 1.32 2.62
N SER A 134 6.12 1.45 3.70
CA SER A 134 6.35 0.39 4.70
C SER A 134 6.97 -0.87 4.12
N GLY A 135 8.01 -0.73 3.28
CA GLY A 135 8.70 -1.85 2.68
C GLY A 135 7.84 -2.60 1.67
N CYS A 136 7.10 -1.87 0.84
CA CYS A 136 6.34 -2.50 -0.25
C CYS A 136 7.27 -3.16 -1.26
N ASP A 137 6.76 -4.16 -1.93
CA ASP A 137 7.39 -4.80 -3.07
C ASP A 137 6.42 -4.96 -4.25
N TYR A 138 6.80 -5.68 -5.28
CA TYR A 138 6.02 -5.84 -6.51
C TYR A 138 5.41 -7.22 -6.66
N ASP A 139 5.20 -7.93 -5.56
CA ASP A 139 4.60 -9.27 -5.51
C ASP A 139 3.06 -9.27 -5.47
N SER A 140 2.44 -8.18 -5.84
CA SER A 140 1.01 -7.83 -5.80
C SER A 140 0.64 -6.84 -4.68
N ASP A 141 1.62 -6.18 -4.09
CA ASP A 141 1.36 -5.10 -3.16
C ASP A 141 0.52 -4.01 -3.80
N SER A 142 -0.40 -3.48 -3.03
CA SER A 142 -1.34 -2.47 -3.47
C SER A 142 -1.41 -1.31 -2.49
N MET A 143 -1.68 -0.12 -3.00
CA MET A 143 -1.86 1.07 -2.18
C MET A 143 -3.17 1.80 -2.50
N LEU A 144 -3.70 2.47 -1.50
CA LEU A 144 -4.78 3.43 -1.67
C LEU A 144 -4.22 4.71 -2.26
N LEU A 145 -4.82 5.19 -3.33
CA LEU A 145 -4.54 6.48 -3.96
C LEU A 145 -5.79 7.35 -3.93
N THR A 146 -5.65 8.62 -3.55
CA THR A 146 -6.75 9.58 -3.54
C THR A 146 -6.26 10.99 -3.88
N ASP A 147 -7.09 11.72 -4.62
CA ASP A 147 -6.91 13.14 -4.94
C ASP A 147 -7.79 14.06 -4.07
N ASN A 148 -8.29 13.57 -2.94
CA ASN A 148 -9.12 14.34 -2.03
C ASN A 148 -8.37 15.56 -1.51
N ASP A 149 -8.89 16.77 -1.78
CA ASP A 149 -8.22 18.05 -1.47
C ASP A 149 -7.84 18.22 -0.01
N ILE A 150 -8.67 17.71 0.92
CA ILE A 150 -8.41 17.80 2.37
C ILE A 150 -7.20 16.94 2.73
N LEU A 151 -7.15 15.71 2.20
CA LEU A 151 -6.05 14.78 2.46
C LEU A 151 -4.76 15.25 1.79
N VAL A 152 -4.84 15.76 0.57
CA VAL A 152 -3.69 16.35 -0.15
C VAL A 152 -3.14 17.54 0.64
N ALA A 153 -3.99 18.49 1.05
CA ALA A 153 -3.55 19.66 1.83
C ALA A 153 -2.96 19.28 3.20
N ALA A 154 -3.49 18.24 3.85
CA ALA A 154 -2.93 17.72 5.10
C ALA A 154 -1.57 17.05 4.87
N ALA A 155 -1.43 16.28 3.80
CA ALA A 155 -0.16 15.65 3.43
C ALA A 155 0.90 16.69 3.09
N GLU A 156 0.59 17.73 2.31
CA GLU A 156 1.53 18.81 1.96
C GLU A 156 2.13 19.50 3.19
N LYS A 157 1.29 19.76 4.21
CA LYS A 157 1.75 20.38 5.46
C LYS A 157 2.73 19.51 6.24
N ASN A 158 2.57 18.21 6.16
CA ASN A 158 3.28 17.28 7.04
C ASN A 158 4.37 16.47 6.33
N TYR A 159 4.37 16.42 5.00
CA TYR A 159 5.25 15.54 4.22
C TYR A 159 6.74 15.70 4.53
N ASN A 160 7.20 16.93 4.70
CA ASN A 160 8.60 17.24 5.01
C ASN A 160 8.91 17.24 6.53
N LEU A 161 7.88 17.12 7.37
CA LEU A 161 8.08 17.08 8.83
C LEU A 161 8.42 15.68 9.33
N PHE A 162 7.99 14.65 8.60
CA PHE A 162 8.17 13.25 9.00
C PHE A 162 9.16 12.54 8.09
N HIS A 163 10.23 12.07 8.70
CA HIS A 163 11.16 11.19 8.02
C HIS A 163 10.62 9.77 7.96
N VAL A 164 10.99 9.05 6.92
CA VAL A 164 10.70 7.62 6.80
C VAL A 164 11.67 6.89 7.73
N PRO A 165 11.19 6.14 8.71
CA PRO A 165 12.09 5.35 9.55
C PRO A 165 12.71 4.24 8.69
N PHE A 166 14.02 4.17 8.73
CA PHE A 166 14.78 3.09 8.13
C PHE A 166 15.13 2.08 9.22
N ALA A 167 14.57 0.88 9.15
CA ALA A 167 14.94 -0.21 10.02
C ALA A 167 15.95 -1.10 9.30
N ASP A 168 17.23 -0.88 9.56
CA ASP A 168 18.28 -1.79 9.10
C ASP A 168 18.37 -2.98 10.06
N PHE A 169 17.64 -4.03 9.75
CA PHE A 169 17.76 -5.30 10.45
C PHE A 169 18.88 -6.11 9.81
N GLN A 170 20.06 -6.10 10.43
CA GLN A 170 21.06 -7.10 10.10
C GLN A 170 20.53 -8.47 10.51
N SER A 171 19.94 -9.17 9.55
CA SER A 171 19.58 -10.57 9.76
C SER A 171 20.88 -11.37 9.94
N GLU A 172 21.19 -11.78 11.16
CA GLU A 172 22.16 -12.85 11.36
C GLU A 172 21.67 -14.07 10.58
N LYS A 173 22.22 -14.30 9.41
CA LYS A 173 22.04 -15.56 8.68
C LYS A 173 22.64 -16.66 9.53
N LYS A 174 21.86 -17.21 10.46
CA LYS A 174 22.26 -18.44 11.16
C LYS A 174 22.32 -19.53 10.08
N PRO A 175 23.50 -20.13 9.85
CA PRO A 175 23.56 -21.22 8.88
C PRO A 175 22.58 -22.29 9.35
N LEU A 176 21.73 -22.75 8.44
CA LEU A 176 20.93 -23.96 8.67
C LEU A 176 21.90 -25.04 9.16
N LYS A 177 21.76 -25.45 10.42
CA LYS A 177 22.57 -26.55 10.98
C LYS A 177 22.47 -27.72 10.01
N ASN A 178 23.64 -28.22 9.56
CA ASN A 178 23.74 -29.36 8.67
C ASN A 178 22.88 -30.51 9.23
N LEU A 179 21.74 -30.76 8.58
CA LEU A 179 20.89 -31.89 8.87
C LEU A 179 21.57 -33.13 8.29
N ASP A 180 21.99 -34.03 9.14
CA ASP A 180 22.58 -35.30 8.77
C ASP A 180 21.72 -36.07 7.75
N SER A 181 22.38 -36.69 6.78
CA SER A 181 21.81 -37.11 5.51
C SER A 181 20.75 -38.23 5.53
N CYS A 182 20.51 -38.87 6.66
CA CYS A 182 19.63 -40.05 6.72
C CYS A 182 18.18 -39.73 7.16
N ASN A 183 17.93 -38.61 7.83
CA ASN A 183 16.58 -38.23 8.33
C ASN A 183 16.02 -36.96 7.68
N LYS A 184 16.56 -36.56 6.53
CA LYS A 184 16.30 -35.23 5.92
C LYS A 184 14.85 -34.98 5.52
N LYS A 185 14.14 -35.98 4.99
CA LYS A 185 12.77 -35.76 4.47
C LYS A 185 11.72 -35.60 5.59
N THR A 186 11.80 -36.43 6.60
CA THR A 186 10.81 -36.42 7.69
C THR A 186 11.00 -35.20 8.60
N ASN A 187 12.25 -34.83 8.90
CA ASN A 187 12.56 -33.65 9.69
C ASN A 187 12.28 -32.35 8.94
N LEU A 188 12.42 -32.32 7.62
CA LEU A 188 12.06 -31.16 6.80
C LEU A 188 10.54 -30.90 6.84
N ILE A 189 9.73 -31.94 6.72
CA ILE A 189 8.25 -31.83 6.76
C ILE A 189 7.77 -31.39 8.16
N LEU A 190 8.34 -31.95 9.22
CA LEU A 190 8.02 -31.56 10.60
C LEU A 190 8.44 -30.09 10.87
N ASN A 191 9.59 -29.67 10.38
CA ASN A 191 10.04 -28.28 10.50
C ASN A 191 9.16 -27.31 9.71
N LEU A 192 8.67 -27.70 8.53
CA LEU A 192 7.71 -26.89 7.76
C LEU A 192 6.37 -26.77 8.50
N TYR A 193 5.86 -27.84 9.06
CA TYR A 193 4.64 -27.82 9.88
C TYR A 193 4.76 -26.91 11.11
N ASP A 194 5.89 -26.97 11.82
CA ASP A 194 6.18 -26.07 12.95
C ASP A 194 6.30 -24.59 12.51
N ILE A 195 6.88 -24.35 11.36
CA ILE A 195 6.97 -23.02 10.78
C ILE A 195 5.59 -22.50 10.41
N ASP A 196 4.78 -23.31 9.72
CA ASP A 196 3.42 -22.96 9.34
C ASP A 196 2.53 -22.66 10.55
N ASN A 197 2.62 -23.47 11.61
CA ASN A 197 1.92 -23.20 12.87
C ASN A 197 2.37 -21.91 13.54
N LYS A 198 3.65 -21.60 13.52
CA LYS A 198 4.18 -20.33 14.07
C LYS A 198 3.74 -19.13 13.23
N ILE A 199 3.71 -19.27 11.90
CA ILE A 199 3.22 -18.22 10.99
C ILE A 199 1.72 -18.01 11.17
N ALA A 200 0.92 -19.07 11.26
CA ALA A 200 -0.52 -19.00 11.46
C ALA A 200 -0.91 -18.29 12.77
N ASN A 201 -0.08 -18.40 13.81
CA ASN A 201 -0.25 -17.74 15.11
C ASN A 201 0.50 -16.38 15.19
N ASN A 202 0.80 -15.80 14.07
CA ASN A 202 1.57 -14.55 13.97
C ASN A 202 0.80 -13.36 14.58
N ASN A 203 1.46 -12.61 15.45
CA ASN A 203 0.92 -11.42 16.09
C ASN A 203 1.33 -10.11 15.38
N VAL A 204 1.91 -10.17 14.18
CA VAL A 204 2.40 -8.99 13.45
C VAL A 204 1.32 -7.91 13.33
N GLY A 205 0.10 -8.27 12.93
CA GLY A 205 -1.00 -7.32 12.81
C GLY A 205 -1.36 -6.63 14.14
N LYS A 206 -1.32 -7.37 15.26
CA LYS A 206 -1.55 -6.79 16.60
C LYS A 206 -0.43 -5.84 17.00
N ILE A 207 0.82 -6.20 16.72
CA ILE A 207 2.00 -5.39 17.02
C ILE A 207 1.96 -4.10 16.18
N VAL A 208 1.66 -4.20 14.89
CA VAL A 208 1.52 -3.04 14.00
C VAL A 208 0.42 -2.10 14.48
N ASN A 209 -0.77 -2.62 14.82
CA ASN A 209 -1.87 -1.81 15.31
C ASN A 209 -1.52 -1.12 16.64
N LEU A 210 -0.82 -1.81 17.55
CA LEU A 210 -0.33 -1.23 18.78
C LEU A 210 0.71 -0.12 18.52
N SER A 211 1.62 -0.35 17.58
CA SER A 211 2.62 0.65 17.17
C SER A 211 1.98 1.91 16.61
N GLN A 212 0.97 1.77 15.74
CA GLN A 212 0.19 2.90 15.21
C GLN A 212 -0.48 3.70 16.34
N LEU A 213 -1.12 3.00 17.26
CA LEU A 213 -1.80 3.63 18.39
C LEU A 213 -0.82 4.39 19.29
N LEU A 214 0.31 3.78 19.61
CA LEU A 214 1.37 4.40 20.42
C LEU A 214 1.97 5.62 19.72
N ASN A 215 2.27 5.53 18.44
CA ASN A 215 2.79 6.65 17.65
C ASN A 215 1.79 7.81 17.60
N SER A 216 0.51 7.53 17.41
CA SER A 216 -0.54 8.55 17.42
C SER A 216 -0.66 9.21 18.80
N TYR A 217 -0.61 8.43 19.87
CA TYR A 217 -0.64 8.93 21.25
C TYR A 217 0.59 9.81 21.60
N LEU A 218 1.77 9.35 21.22
CA LEU A 218 3.02 10.10 21.43
C LEU A 218 2.99 11.42 20.66
N TRP A 219 2.50 11.41 19.42
CA TRP A 219 2.38 12.62 18.62
C TRP A 219 1.40 13.62 19.24
N ASP A 220 0.25 13.17 19.70
CA ASP A 220 -0.77 14.00 20.30
C ASP A 220 -0.28 14.69 21.61
N ASN A 221 0.44 13.93 22.42
CA ASN A 221 0.86 14.40 23.75
C ASN A 221 2.20 15.13 23.75
N PHE A 222 3.11 14.78 22.83
CA PHE A 222 4.50 15.28 22.85
C PHE A 222 4.90 15.96 21.54
N GLY A 223 4.06 15.89 20.49
CA GLY A 223 4.38 16.32 19.14
C GLY A 223 4.32 17.82 18.87
N ASN A 224 3.94 18.65 19.84
CA ASN A 224 3.83 20.11 19.67
C ASN A 224 5.20 20.81 19.54
N GLY A 225 6.08 20.25 18.72
CA GLY A 225 7.23 20.95 18.10
C GLY A 225 8.50 21.07 18.94
N LYS A 226 8.57 20.53 20.14
CA LYS A 226 9.76 20.75 20.98
C LYS A 226 10.70 19.56 21.16
N ASN A 227 10.30 18.35 20.87
CA ASN A 227 11.21 17.18 20.91
C ASN A 227 10.99 16.30 19.68
N LYS A 228 11.71 16.60 18.60
CA LYS A 228 11.71 15.86 17.33
C LYS A 228 12.77 14.76 17.26
N SER A 229 13.13 14.14 18.36
CA SER A 229 14.04 12.98 18.35
C SER A 229 13.20 11.71 18.52
N TYR A 230 12.94 11.05 17.42
CA TYR A 230 12.57 9.63 17.39
C TYR A 230 13.78 8.81 16.99
#